data_90d748696b1acdf3c302b1d15bc2a095
#
_entry.id   90d748696b1acdf3c302b1d15bc2a095
#
_cell.length_a   1.000
_cell.length_b   1.000
_cell.length_c   1.000
_cell.angle_alpha   90.00
_cell.angle_beta   90.00
_cell.angle_gamma   90.00
#
_symmetry.space_group_name_H-M   'P 1'
#
loop_
_entity.id
_entity.type
_entity.pdbx_description
1 polymer ?
#
loop_
_entity_poly.entity_id
_entity_poly.type
_entity_poly.pdbx_seq_one_letter_code
_entity_poly.pdbx_strand_id
1 'polypeptide(L)'
;MLKQLLMLTALLLPVSYANANDYRAAELNIAAPWSMELPPNAPNVAAYFVIHNNGQNADRLLSVETPIAGKAELHEHVHANGLMKMQQVPNVEVPAGGDTVFAPMAYHVMLLDLKDKAALTEGKTFPLTLHFEKSGAVTVEVEVLKQPPGASAHGH
;
A
#
# COMPACT_ATOMS: atom_id res chain seq x y z
N MET A 1 20.61 -33.31 53.83
CA MET A 1 21.17 -32.62 52.65
C MET A 1 20.02 -32.46 51.65
N LEU A 2 19.43 -31.29 51.63
CA LEU A 2 18.26 -30.99 50.75
C LEU A 2 18.79 -30.36 49.48
N LYS A 3 18.77 -31.10 48.35
CA LYS A 3 19.08 -30.58 47.01
C LYS A 3 17.88 -29.81 46.51
N GLN A 4 17.92 -28.50 46.53
CA GLN A 4 16.94 -27.66 45.88
C GLN A 4 17.18 -27.70 44.36
N LEU A 5 16.24 -28.29 43.62
CA LEU A 5 16.19 -28.30 42.18
C LEU A 5 15.49 -26.99 41.72
N LEU A 6 16.28 -26.01 41.29
CA LEU A 6 15.74 -24.81 40.66
C LEU A 6 15.18 -25.20 39.28
N MET A 7 13.87 -25.26 39.14
CA MET A 7 13.19 -25.30 37.83
C MET A 7 13.20 -23.90 37.23
N LEU A 8 14.04 -23.70 36.22
CA LEU A 8 14.06 -22.51 35.40
C LEU A 8 12.91 -22.62 34.37
N THR A 9 11.77 -22.00 34.67
CA THR A 9 10.67 -21.91 33.76
C THR A 9 11.01 -20.84 32.71
N ALA A 10 11.41 -21.26 31.53
CA ALA A 10 11.60 -20.38 30.38
C ALA A 10 10.22 -19.89 29.89
N LEU A 11 9.91 -18.63 30.16
CA LEU A 11 8.73 -17.94 29.67
C LEU A 11 8.91 -17.66 28.16
N LEU A 12 8.39 -18.53 27.31
CA LEU A 12 8.32 -18.30 25.86
C LEU A 12 7.26 -17.23 25.59
N LEU A 13 7.71 -15.98 25.46
CA LEU A 13 6.87 -14.89 24.95
C LEU A 13 6.61 -15.13 23.45
N PRO A 14 5.35 -15.07 22.99
CA PRO A 14 5.09 -15.13 21.56
C PRO A 14 5.71 -13.92 20.87
N VAL A 15 6.67 -14.15 19.99
CA VAL A 15 7.20 -13.12 19.10
C VAL A 15 6.11 -12.86 18.06
N SER A 16 5.36 -11.78 18.26
CA SER A 16 4.46 -11.27 17.24
C SER A 16 5.32 -10.74 16.08
N TYR A 17 5.35 -11.44 14.98
CA TYR A 17 5.88 -10.93 13.73
C TYR A 17 4.94 -9.82 13.26
N ALA A 18 5.23 -8.57 13.61
CA ALA A 18 4.62 -7.43 12.95
C ALA A 18 5.10 -7.47 11.49
N ASN A 19 4.16 -7.61 10.56
CA ASN A 19 4.45 -7.43 9.15
C ASN A 19 5.02 -6.01 8.98
N ALA A 20 6.29 -5.91 8.55
CA ALA A 20 7.04 -4.65 8.50
C ALA A 20 6.47 -3.62 7.54
N ASN A 21 5.40 -3.95 6.79
CA ASN A 21 4.81 -3.15 5.72
C ASN A 21 3.34 -2.76 5.96
N ASP A 22 2.90 -2.78 7.22
CA ASP A 22 1.56 -2.34 7.58
C ASP A 22 1.60 -1.01 8.31
N TYR A 23 0.76 -0.07 7.88
CA TYR A 23 0.67 1.28 8.42
C TYR A 23 -0.73 1.54 8.96
N ARG A 24 -0.83 2.37 10.00
CA ARG A 24 -2.12 2.68 10.63
C ARG A 24 -2.44 4.17 10.61
N ALA A 25 -3.71 4.46 10.33
CA ALA A 25 -4.33 5.76 10.50
C ALA A 25 -5.68 5.55 11.20
N ALA A 26 -5.76 5.88 12.48
CA ALA A 26 -6.93 5.58 13.34
C ALA A 26 -7.32 4.08 13.24
N GLU A 27 -8.53 3.77 12.78
CA GLU A 27 -9.02 2.40 12.60
C GLU A 27 -8.65 1.78 11.24
N LEU A 28 -7.96 2.55 10.39
CA LEU A 28 -7.52 2.08 9.08
C LEU A 28 -6.16 1.40 9.19
N ASN A 29 -6.01 0.27 8.51
CA ASN A 29 -4.74 -0.40 8.28
C ASN A 29 -4.44 -0.39 6.79
N ILE A 30 -3.28 0.16 6.41
CA ILE A 30 -2.80 0.19 5.03
C ILE A 30 -1.74 -0.90 4.89
N ALA A 31 -2.06 -1.92 4.11
CA ALA A 31 -1.25 -3.10 3.96
C ALA A 31 -0.46 -3.13 2.65
N ALA A 32 0.77 -3.60 2.73
CA ALA A 32 1.64 -3.96 1.63
C ALA A 32 1.69 -2.93 0.48
N PRO A 33 2.10 -1.65 0.73
CA PRO A 33 2.25 -0.68 -0.35
C PRO A 33 3.37 -1.10 -1.31
N TRP A 34 3.06 -1.12 -2.62
CA TRP A 34 4.02 -1.51 -3.64
C TRP A 34 3.80 -0.76 -4.95
N SER A 35 4.84 -0.74 -5.77
CA SER A 35 4.83 -0.22 -7.14
C SER A 35 5.68 -1.11 -8.02
N MET A 36 5.42 -1.13 -9.31
CA MET A 36 6.33 -1.75 -10.27
C MET A 36 7.56 -0.86 -10.50
N GLU A 37 8.70 -1.50 -10.77
CA GLU A 37 9.86 -0.81 -11.32
C GLU A 37 9.45 -0.02 -12.57
N LEU A 38 9.96 1.21 -12.70
CA LEU A 38 9.62 2.06 -13.83
C LEU A 38 10.20 1.48 -15.12
N PRO A 39 9.36 1.14 -16.12
CA PRO A 39 9.85 0.72 -17.42
C PRO A 39 10.67 1.80 -18.11
N PRO A 40 11.67 1.44 -18.93
CA PRO A 40 12.42 2.42 -19.72
C PRO A 40 11.48 3.34 -20.50
N ASN A 41 11.73 4.65 -20.43
CA ASN A 41 10.96 5.70 -21.12
C ASN A 41 9.48 5.85 -20.67
N ALA A 42 9.03 5.15 -19.64
CA ALA A 42 7.70 5.36 -19.09
C ALA A 42 7.60 6.76 -18.44
N PRO A 43 6.55 7.54 -18.75
CA PRO A 43 6.36 8.88 -18.19
C PRO A 43 5.70 8.86 -16.82
N ASN A 44 5.07 7.75 -16.43
CA ASN A 44 4.33 7.62 -15.18
C ASN A 44 4.39 6.17 -14.67
N VAL A 45 3.97 5.99 -13.42
CA VAL A 45 3.94 4.68 -12.74
C VAL A 45 2.77 4.67 -11.76
N ALA A 46 2.23 3.48 -11.48
CA ALA A 46 1.17 3.30 -10.51
C ALA A 46 1.69 2.72 -9.20
N ALA A 47 1.05 3.10 -8.10
CA ALA A 47 1.24 2.50 -6.79
C ALA A 47 -0.05 1.87 -6.28
N TYR A 48 0.11 0.84 -5.47
CA TYR A 48 -0.97 -0.03 -5.00
C TYR A 48 -0.83 -0.34 -3.51
N PHE A 49 -1.94 -0.58 -2.86
CA PHE A 49 -2.03 -1.00 -1.45
C PHE A 49 -3.44 -1.48 -1.15
N VAL A 50 -3.65 -2.07 0.01
CA VAL A 50 -4.98 -2.45 0.50
C VAL A 50 -5.27 -1.63 1.76
N ILE A 51 -6.46 -1.05 1.83
CA ILE A 51 -6.95 -0.35 3.02
C ILE A 51 -7.98 -1.25 3.69
N HIS A 52 -7.70 -1.66 4.92
CA HIS A 52 -8.64 -2.37 5.79
C HIS A 52 -9.22 -1.37 6.78
N ASN A 53 -10.53 -1.20 6.79
CA ASN A 53 -11.22 -0.40 7.78
C ASN A 53 -11.79 -1.29 8.88
N ASN A 54 -11.15 -1.28 10.03
CA ASN A 54 -11.56 -2.07 11.19
C ASN A 54 -12.58 -1.34 12.08
N GLY A 55 -12.95 -0.13 11.69
CA GLY A 55 -13.89 0.71 12.42
C GLY A 55 -15.34 0.51 12.01
N GLN A 56 -16.22 1.20 12.72
CA GLN A 56 -17.67 1.17 12.49
C GLN A 56 -18.17 2.31 11.60
N ASN A 57 -17.28 3.21 11.19
CA ASN A 57 -17.60 4.33 10.33
C ASN A 57 -16.83 4.21 9.00
N ALA A 58 -17.52 4.53 7.91
CA ALA A 58 -16.87 4.70 6.63
C ALA A 58 -15.92 5.89 6.64
N ASP A 59 -14.87 5.84 5.85
CA ASP A 59 -13.95 6.94 5.60
C ASP A 59 -13.77 7.13 4.10
N ARG A 60 -12.95 8.08 3.71
CA ARG A 60 -12.71 8.40 2.30
C ARG A 60 -11.28 8.86 2.11
N LEU A 61 -10.60 8.26 1.12
CA LEU A 61 -9.30 8.74 0.68
C LEU A 61 -9.51 9.93 -0.26
N LEU A 62 -9.07 11.12 0.15
CA LEU A 62 -9.31 12.36 -0.57
C LEU A 62 -8.20 12.71 -1.55
N SER A 63 -6.95 12.45 -1.17
CA SER A 63 -5.79 12.79 -1.98
C SER A 63 -4.57 11.99 -1.54
N VAL A 64 -3.57 12.01 -2.40
CA VAL A 64 -2.26 11.39 -2.18
C VAL A 64 -1.16 12.32 -2.65
N GLU A 65 0.01 12.22 -2.05
CA GLU A 65 1.19 13.00 -2.45
C GLU A 65 2.48 12.23 -2.21
N THR A 66 3.49 12.55 -3.00
CA THR A 66 4.84 11.97 -2.87
C THR A 66 5.88 12.98 -3.35
N PRO A 67 7.08 13.03 -2.72
CA PRO A 67 8.15 13.91 -3.19
C PRO A 67 8.76 13.49 -4.53
N ILE A 68 8.56 12.24 -4.98
CA ILE A 68 9.16 11.73 -6.23
C ILE A 68 8.36 12.09 -7.50
N ALA A 69 7.17 12.67 -7.36
CA ALA A 69 6.32 13.06 -8.48
C ALA A 69 5.72 14.44 -8.27
N GLY A 70 5.47 15.15 -9.36
CA GLY A 70 4.80 16.46 -9.33
C GLY A 70 3.31 16.37 -9.12
N LYS A 71 2.71 15.22 -9.51
CA LYS A 71 1.30 14.91 -9.32
C LYS A 71 1.13 13.46 -8.90
N ALA A 72 0.21 13.24 -7.97
CA ALA A 72 -0.31 11.93 -7.61
C ALA A 72 -1.83 11.99 -7.65
N GLU A 73 -2.44 11.11 -8.41
CA GLU A 73 -3.87 11.11 -8.68
C GLU A 73 -4.49 9.77 -8.33
N LEU A 74 -5.75 9.80 -7.88
CA LEU A 74 -6.56 8.60 -7.68
C LEU A 74 -7.25 8.24 -8.99
N HIS A 75 -7.05 7.00 -9.45
CA HIS A 75 -7.63 6.49 -10.70
C HIS A 75 -8.38 5.20 -10.45
N GLU A 76 -9.34 4.90 -11.33
CA GLU A 76 -10.02 3.62 -11.38
C GLU A 76 -10.07 3.07 -12.80
N HIS A 77 -10.19 1.76 -12.92
CA HIS A 77 -10.52 1.10 -14.17
C HIS A 77 -12.04 0.94 -14.28
N VAL A 78 -12.62 1.42 -15.37
CA VAL A 78 -14.04 1.24 -15.68
C VAL A 78 -14.22 0.49 -16.99
N HIS A 79 -15.23 -0.37 -17.02
CA HIS A 79 -15.71 -0.98 -18.25
C HIS A 79 -16.84 -0.14 -18.85
N ALA A 80 -16.59 0.41 -20.03
CA ALA A 80 -17.61 1.15 -20.77
C ALA A 80 -17.60 0.74 -22.24
N ASN A 81 -18.76 0.34 -22.77
CA ASN A 81 -18.94 -0.04 -24.18
C ASN A 81 -17.95 -1.11 -24.68
N GLY A 82 -17.63 -2.11 -23.84
CA GLY A 82 -16.67 -3.18 -24.16
C GLY A 82 -15.20 -2.77 -24.10
N LEU A 83 -14.90 -1.55 -23.68
CA LEU A 83 -13.54 -1.04 -23.51
C LEU A 83 -13.19 -0.85 -22.03
N MET A 84 -11.95 -1.22 -21.68
CA MET A 84 -11.34 -0.88 -20.42
C MET A 84 -10.79 0.54 -20.48
N LYS A 85 -11.20 1.39 -19.54
CA LYS A 85 -10.79 2.79 -19.51
C LYS A 85 -10.34 3.17 -18.10
N MET A 86 -9.20 3.82 -18.00
CA MET A 86 -8.78 4.49 -16.75
C MET A 86 -9.39 5.88 -16.69
N GLN A 87 -9.88 6.25 -15.50
CA GLN A 87 -10.34 7.61 -15.22
C GLN A 87 -9.92 8.07 -13.85
N GLN A 88 -9.65 9.36 -13.74
CA GLN A 88 -9.42 10.00 -12.46
C GLN A 88 -10.71 10.08 -11.67
N VAL A 89 -10.60 9.81 -10.36
CA VAL A 89 -11.70 9.99 -9.39
C VAL A 89 -11.31 11.00 -8.32
N PRO A 90 -12.24 11.79 -7.81
CA PRO A 90 -11.94 12.83 -6.81
C PRO A 90 -11.62 12.27 -5.43
N ASN A 91 -12.10 11.08 -5.13
CA ASN A 91 -11.88 10.37 -3.87
C ASN A 91 -12.22 8.89 -4.03
N VAL A 92 -11.81 8.09 -3.06
CA VAL A 92 -12.14 6.66 -2.99
C VAL A 92 -12.75 6.34 -1.64
N GLU A 93 -13.92 5.73 -1.64
CA GLU A 93 -14.63 5.34 -0.42
C GLU A 93 -13.95 4.14 0.27
N VAL A 94 -13.90 4.21 1.58
CA VAL A 94 -13.39 3.15 2.46
C VAL A 94 -14.52 2.72 3.38
N PRO A 95 -15.28 1.66 3.04
CA PRO A 95 -16.46 1.26 3.78
C PRO A 95 -16.12 0.77 5.20
N ALA A 96 -17.04 0.99 6.13
CA ALA A 96 -16.89 0.49 7.50
C ALA A 96 -16.80 -1.04 7.52
N GLY A 97 -15.83 -1.57 8.27
CA GLY A 97 -15.63 -3.02 8.40
C GLY A 97 -15.25 -3.73 7.09
N GLY A 98 -14.83 -2.98 6.07
CA GLY A 98 -14.53 -3.51 4.75
C GLY A 98 -13.13 -3.16 4.26
N ASP A 99 -12.83 -3.65 3.08
CA ASP A 99 -11.56 -3.43 2.39
C ASP A 99 -11.75 -2.57 1.14
N THR A 100 -10.77 -1.72 0.87
CA THR A 100 -10.64 -1.02 -0.40
C THR A 100 -9.32 -1.41 -1.04
N VAL A 101 -9.38 -2.02 -2.23
CA VAL A 101 -8.24 -2.63 -2.89
C VAL A 101 -7.72 -1.74 -4.00
N PHE A 102 -6.45 -1.32 -3.87
CA PHE A 102 -5.66 -0.71 -4.93
C PHE A 102 -4.76 -1.78 -5.52
N ALA A 103 -5.04 -2.19 -6.73
CA ALA A 103 -4.34 -3.26 -7.44
C ALA A 103 -4.43 -3.04 -8.95
N PRO A 104 -3.59 -3.71 -9.77
CA PRO A 104 -3.75 -3.68 -11.21
C PRO A 104 -5.20 -4.04 -11.62
N MET A 105 -5.77 -3.28 -12.55
CA MET A 105 -7.16 -3.42 -13.01
C MET A 105 -8.25 -3.00 -12.01
N ALA A 106 -7.85 -2.40 -10.89
CA ALA A 106 -8.73 -1.83 -9.86
C ALA A 106 -8.39 -0.34 -9.65
N TYR A 107 -8.63 0.17 -8.43
CA TYR A 107 -8.10 1.48 -8.06
C TYR A 107 -6.58 1.49 -8.09
N HIS A 108 -5.99 2.64 -8.40
CA HIS A 108 -4.55 2.86 -8.30
C HIS A 108 -4.23 4.33 -8.06
N VAL A 109 -3.05 4.55 -7.49
CA VAL A 109 -2.45 5.89 -7.42
C VAL A 109 -1.57 6.04 -8.64
N MET A 110 -1.88 7.00 -9.51
CA MET A 110 -1.05 7.32 -10.67
C MET A 110 -0.07 8.44 -10.33
N LEU A 111 1.21 8.15 -10.47
CA LEU A 111 2.29 9.13 -10.28
C LEU A 111 2.69 9.71 -11.62
N LEU A 112 2.54 11.02 -11.75
CA LEU A 112 2.81 11.78 -12.97
C LEU A 112 3.86 12.87 -12.70
N ASP A 113 4.47 13.37 -13.75
CA ASP A 113 5.52 14.37 -13.63
C ASP A 113 6.62 13.89 -12.66
N LEU A 114 7.23 12.76 -13.00
CA LEU A 114 8.22 12.09 -12.17
C LEU A 114 9.49 12.95 -12.03
N LYS A 115 9.84 13.28 -10.80
CA LYS A 115 11.00 14.11 -10.43
C LYS A 115 12.22 13.27 -10.08
N ASP A 116 12.01 12.09 -9.48
CA ASP A 116 13.07 11.16 -9.09
C ASP A 116 12.78 9.76 -9.62
N LYS A 117 13.20 9.53 -10.86
CA LYS A 117 13.04 8.21 -11.50
C LYS A 117 13.97 7.14 -10.91
N ALA A 118 15.09 7.55 -10.30
CA ALA A 118 16.01 6.62 -9.67
C ALA A 118 15.41 5.94 -8.43
N ALA A 119 14.47 6.59 -7.75
CA ALA A 119 13.72 5.99 -6.65
C ALA A 119 12.79 4.85 -7.07
N LEU A 120 12.48 4.72 -8.37
CA LEU A 120 11.59 3.72 -8.95
C LEU A 120 12.35 2.52 -9.52
N THR A 121 13.43 2.14 -8.86
CA THR A 121 14.25 0.97 -9.17
C THR A 121 13.95 -0.14 -8.16
N GLU A 122 13.88 -1.38 -8.63
CA GLU A 122 13.67 -2.56 -7.76
C GLU A 122 14.51 -2.52 -6.48
N GLY A 123 13.90 -2.88 -5.37
CA GLY A 123 14.52 -2.94 -4.04
C GLY A 123 14.58 -1.61 -3.32
N LYS A 124 14.19 -0.51 -3.97
CA LYS A 124 14.06 0.81 -3.32
C LYS A 124 12.66 1.01 -2.76
N THR A 125 12.53 2.01 -1.91
CA THR A 125 11.26 2.48 -1.37
C THR A 125 11.12 3.99 -1.60
N PHE A 126 9.89 4.47 -1.63
CA PHE A 126 9.60 5.90 -1.62
C PHE A 126 8.39 6.20 -0.74
N PRO A 127 8.34 7.38 -0.10
CA PRO A 127 7.23 7.75 0.74
C PRO A 127 6.02 8.16 -0.10
N LEU A 128 4.84 7.74 0.33
CA LEU A 128 3.54 8.14 -0.21
C LEU A 128 2.65 8.55 0.96
N THR A 129 2.16 9.78 0.95
CA THR A 129 1.26 10.28 1.98
C THR A 129 -0.18 10.19 1.51
N LEU A 130 -1.01 9.53 2.30
CA LEU A 130 -2.43 9.32 2.07
C LEU A 130 -3.22 10.26 2.99
N HIS A 131 -4.14 11.06 2.42
CA HIS A 131 -4.98 11.99 3.17
C HIS A 131 -6.41 11.48 3.22
N PHE A 132 -6.84 11.06 4.40
CA PHE A 132 -8.20 10.59 4.66
C PHE A 132 -9.08 11.69 5.23
N GLU A 133 -10.37 11.64 4.91
CA GLU A 133 -11.34 12.64 5.38
C GLU A 133 -11.48 12.66 6.90
N LYS A 134 -11.54 11.48 7.54
CA LYS A 134 -11.74 11.33 8.99
C LYS A 134 -10.47 10.91 9.72
N SER A 135 -9.73 9.97 9.18
CA SER A 135 -8.54 9.39 9.82
C SER A 135 -7.27 10.23 9.69
N GLY A 136 -7.31 11.31 8.91
CA GLY A 136 -6.17 12.22 8.73
C GLY A 136 -5.12 11.68 7.76
N ALA A 137 -3.89 12.15 7.90
CA ALA A 137 -2.79 11.80 7.03
C ALA A 137 -1.95 10.64 7.59
N VAL A 138 -1.50 9.75 6.72
CA VAL A 138 -0.53 8.71 7.02
C VAL A 138 0.46 8.60 5.87
N THR A 139 1.74 8.53 6.20
CA THR A 139 2.80 8.29 5.22
C THR A 139 3.20 6.82 5.27
N VAL A 140 3.19 6.18 4.10
CA VAL A 140 3.59 4.80 3.91
C VAL A 140 4.85 4.74 3.05
N GLU A 141 5.67 3.70 3.23
CA GLU A 141 6.81 3.41 2.35
C GLU A 141 6.37 2.41 1.28
N VAL A 142 6.38 2.85 0.03
CA VAL A 142 6.03 2.02 -1.12
C VAL A 142 7.26 1.26 -1.58
N GLU A 143 7.18 -0.06 -1.61
CA GLU A 143 8.25 -0.93 -2.08
C GLU A 143 8.21 -1.06 -3.60
N VAL A 144 9.35 -0.90 -4.27
CA VAL A 144 9.47 -1.05 -5.73
C VAL A 144 9.86 -2.49 -6.06
N LEU A 145 9.02 -3.16 -6.85
CA LEU A 145 9.13 -4.58 -7.20
C LEU A 145 9.26 -4.78 -8.71
N LYS A 146 9.95 -5.83 -9.12
CA LYS A 146 10.00 -6.28 -10.53
C LYS A 146 8.72 -6.97 -10.98
N GLN A 147 8.03 -7.62 -10.05
CA GLN A 147 6.82 -8.40 -10.30
C GLN A 147 5.78 -8.10 -9.22
N PRO A 148 4.49 -8.19 -9.53
CA PRO A 148 3.45 -8.04 -8.53
C PRO A 148 3.65 -9.01 -7.35
N PRO A 149 3.28 -8.63 -6.12
CA PRO A 149 3.32 -9.53 -4.97
C PRO A 149 2.53 -10.82 -5.26
N GLY A 150 3.08 -11.97 -4.86
CA GLY A 150 2.46 -13.26 -5.08
C GLY A 150 2.63 -13.86 -6.49
N ALA A 151 3.23 -13.14 -7.41
CA ALA A 151 3.70 -13.71 -8.67
C ALA A 151 4.95 -14.54 -8.39
N SER A 152 4.78 -15.72 -7.84
CA SER A 152 5.86 -16.70 -7.73
C SER A 152 6.32 -17.04 -9.15
N ALA A 153 7.60 -16.93 -9.41
CA ALA A 153 8.20 -17.47 -10.61
C ALA A 153 7.95 -19.00 -10.61
N HIS A 154 6.90 -19.42 -11.29
CA HIS A 154 6.84 -20.80 -11.75
C HIS A 154 7.89 -20.93 -12.86
N GLY A 155 9.16 -21.05 -12.43
CA GLY A 155 10.23 -21.45 -13.31
C GLY A 155 10.05 -22.93 -13.63
N HIS A 156 9.89 -23.20 -14.88
CA HIS A 156 10.11 -24.52 -15.44
C HIS A 156 11.60 -24.71 -15.71
#